data_cf00795a6ce4aa1978e79cbeb04acd71
#
_entry.id   cf00795a6ce4aa1978e79cbeb04acd71
#
_cell.length_a   1.000
_cell.length_b   1.000
_cell.length_c   1.000
_cell.angle_alpha   90.00
_cell.angle_beta   90.00
_cell.angle_gamma   90.00
#
_symmetry.space_group_name_H-M   'P 1'
#
loop_
_entity.id
_entity.type
_entity.pdbx_description
1 polymer ?
#
loop_
_entity_poly.entity_id
_entity_poly.type
_entity_poly.pdbx_seq_one_letter_code
_entity_poly.pdbx_strand_id
1 'polypeptide(L)'
;MLEGKSEAAKEKLKQTAFHIQIESSQTTRIIITTDEADQQGNIPFVSKVIENTTSNTVGGKKLAPTQQAALEDAVFTGLIDQKTKRMNILSVKGKDLTPQAESMIRKALDDALNQLQFPSSPVKIGHTFAQRLKLQVPVPGLQPVDMFAVVKYTLRKIEVPVAFFDIMTDLELATKNSEMHIAVEGGGSGSMRFDMENRLPMDYVTSENMRLTIDAPEVRVTVKSNSNTRMEYTAR
;
A
#
# COMPACT_ATOMS: atom_id res chain seq x y z
N MET A 1 3.52 -32.34 29.06
CA MET A 1 4.66 -33.24 28.76
C MET A 1 4.73 -33.51 27.27
N LEU A 2 5.40 -32.65 26.52
CA LEU A 2 5.76 -32.83 25.09
C LEU A 2 7.16 -32.30 24.81
N GLU A 3 8.04 -32.40 25.81
CA GLU A 3 9.47 -32.20 25.65
C GLU A 3 10.08 -33.53 25.28
N GLY A 4 10.54 -33.72 24.04
CA GLY A 4 11.31 -34.94 23.65
C GLY A 4 11.10 -35.45 22.22
N LYS A 5 10.47 -34.68 21.33
CA LYS A 5 10.56 -35.08 19.91
C LYS A 5 11.97 -34.76 19.41
N SER A 6 12.71 -35.84 18.99
CA SER A 6 14.04 -35.70 18.47
C SER A 6 14.09 -34.75 17.29
N GLU A 7 15.20 -34.03 17.06
CA GLU A 7 15.45 -33.15 15.91
C GLU A 7 15.07 -33.81 14.58
N ALA A 8 15.31 -35.15 14.44
CA ALA A 8 14.89 -35.94 13.30
C ALA A 8 13.36 -36.02 13.10
N ALA A 9 12.56 -35.98 14.19
CA ALA A 9 11.10 -35.94 14.10
C ALA A 9 10.61 -34.52 13.68
N LYS A 10 11.30 -33.47 14.14
CA LYS A 10 11.03 -32.08 13.70
C LYS A 10 11.41 -31.89 12.24
N GLU A 11 12.50 -32.54 11.78
CA GLU A 11 12.92 -32.46 10.37
C GLU A 11 12.01 -33.27 9.44
N LYS A 12 11.47 -34.41 9.86
CA LYS A 12 10.43 -35.15 9.13
C LYS A 12 9.10 -34.40 9.06
N LEU A 13 8.70 -33.68 10.11
CA LEU A 13 7.53 -32.80 10.10
C LEU A 13 7.71 -31.62 9.13
N LYS A 14 8.92 -31.06 9.03
CA LYS A 14 9.24 -30.03 8.02
C LYS A 14 9.15 -30.55 6.58
N GLN A 15 9.47 -31.82 6.35
CA GLN A 15 9.38 -32.44 5.00
C GLN A 15 7.96 -32.82 4.60
N THR A 16 7.03 -32.99 5.56
CA THR A 16 5.60 -33.31 5.32
C THR A 16 4.68 -32.10 5.38
N ALA A 17 5.18 -30.90 5.74
CA ALA A 17 4.38 -29.71 5.77
C ALA A 17 3.86 -29.33 4.37
N PHE A 18 2.57 -29.11 4.27
CA PHE A 18 1.95 -28.58 3.04
C PHE A 18 2.56 -27.22 2.70
N HIS A 19 3.19 -27.13 1.52
CA HIS A 19 3.78 -25.88 1.06
C HIS A 19 2.78 -25.15 0.16
N ILE A 20 2.23 -24.04 0.65
CA ILE A 20 1.34 -23.18 -0.10
C ILE A 20 2.13 -21.96 -0.56
N GLN A 21 2.24 -21.77 -1.87
CA GLN A 21 2.83 -20.58 -2.48
C GLN A 21 1.73 -19.71 -3.04
N ILE A 22 1.71 -18.46 -2.63
CA ILE A 22 0.79 -17.42 -3.11
C ILE A 22 1.65 -16.35 -3.76
N GLU A 23 1.31 -15.99 -4.99
CA GLU A 23 1.95 -14.88 -5.68
C GLU A 23 0.89 -13.86 -6.08
N SER A 24 1.16 -12.59 -5.80
CA SER A 24 0.32 -11.46 -6.17
C SER A 24 1.16 -10.44 -6.92
N SER A 25 0.60 -9.91 -7.99
CA SER A 25 1.19 -8.77 -8.70
C SER A 25 0.09 -7.75 -8.95
N GLN A 26 0.35 -6.49 -8.64
CA GLN A 26 -0.58 -5.40 -8.85
C GLN A 26 0.12 -4.23 -9.52
N THR A 27 -0.57 -3.64 -10.51
CA THR A 27 -0.19 -2.37 -11.12
C THR A 27 -1.38 -1.44 -11.05
N THR A 28 -1.17 -0.26 -10.48
CA THR A 28 -2.23 0.75 -10.35
C THR A 28 -1.72 2.08 -10.88
N ARG A 29 -2.54 2.73 -11.72
CA ARG A 29 -2.30 4.10 -12.21
C ARG A 29 -3.53 4.95 -11.99
N ILE A 30 -3.33 6.11 -11.35
CA ILE A 30 -4.38 7.03 -10.95
C ILE A 30 -4.02 8.42 -11.46
N ILE A 31 -5.00 9.11 -12.03
CA ILE A 31 -4.92 10.55 -12.35
C ILE A 31 -5.83 11.30 -11.40
N ILE A 32 -5.32 12.35 -10.77
CA ILE A 32 -6.07 13.25 -9.93
C ILE A 32 -6.08 14.62 -10.60
N THR A 33 -7.26 15.17 -10.83
CA THR A 33 -7.45 16.50 -11.41
C THR A 33 -8.13 17.39 -10.38
N THR A 34 -7.58 18.59 -10.13
CA THR A 34 -8.16 19.56 -9.20
C THR A 34 -8.71 20.76 -9.97
N ASP A 35 -9.76 21.35 -9.44
CA ASP A 35 -10.28 22.66 -9.86
C ASP A 35 -9.77 23.76 -8.92
N GLU A 36 -10.18 25.03 -9.17
CA GLU A 36 -9.90 26.14 -8.28
C GLU A 36 -10.56 25.95 -6.90
N ALA A 37 -9.98 26.56 -5.87
CA ALA A 37 -10.54 26.50 -4.52
C ALA A 37 -11.90 27.23 -4.46
N ASP A 38 -12.84 26.66 -3.73
CA ASP A 38 -14.12 27.28 -3.43
C ASP A 38 -13.97 28.47 -2.43
N GLN A 39 -15.07 29.18 -2.16
CA GLN A 39 -15.09 30.30 -1.21
C GLN A 39 -14.75 29.91 0.22
N GLN A 40 -14.79 28.62 0.55
CA GLN A 40 -14.46 28.07 1.87
C GLN A 40 -13.00 27.61 1.96
N GLY A 41 -12.29 27.64 0.83
CA GLY A 41 -10.90 27.19 0.71
C GLY A 41 -10.78 25.69 0.53
N ASN A 42 -11.82 25.00 0.04
CA ASN A 42 -11.71 23.61 -0.36
C ASN A 42 -11.42 23.51 -1.85
N ILE A 43 -10.55 22.63 -2.24
CA ILE A 43 -10.22 22.36 -3.64
C ILE A 43 -10.98 21.11 -4.09
N PRO A 44 -11.97 21.24 -4.99
CA PRO A 44 -12.63 20.07 -5.57
C PRO A 44 -11.62 19.23 -6.37
N PHE A 45 -11.76 17.92 -6.30
CA PHE A 45 -10.95 17.03 -7.14
C PHE A 45 -11.77 15.90 -7.73
N VAL A 46 -11.31 15.43 -8.87
CA VAL A 46 -11.76 14.22 -9.53
C VAL A 46 -10.54 13.31 -9.69
N SER A 47 -10.64 12.10 -9.17
CA SER A 47 -9.62 11.07 -9.34
C SER A 47 -10.17 9.94 -10.20
N LYS A 48 -9.39 9.49 -11.18
CA LYS A 48 -9.74 8.39 -12.07
C LYS A 48 -8.66 7.31 -12.03
N VAL A 49 -9.06 6.07 -11.79
CA VAL A 49 -8.19 4.90 -11.99
C VAL A 49 -8.17 4.59 -13.48
N ILE A 50 -7.01 4.72 -14.11
CA ILE A 50 -6.83 4.48 -15.55
C ILE A 50 -6.19 3.13 -15.85
N GLU A 51 -5.60 2.50 -14.83
CA GLU A 51 -5.06 1.15 -14.90
C GLU A 51 -5.13 0.53 -13.51
N ASN A 52 -5.68 -0.68 -13.43
CA ASN A 52 -5.67 -1.49 -12.21
C ASN A 52 -5.61 -2.97 -12.60
N THR A 53 -4.40 -3.47 -12.77
CA THR A 53 -4.17 -4.86 -13.15
C THR A 53 -3.71 -5.64 -11.93
N THR A 54 -4.42 -6.72 -11.63
CA THR A 54 -4.07 -7.64 -10.53
C THR A 54 -3.99 -9.07 -11.05
N SER A 55 -2.92 -9.77 -10.70
CA SER A 55 -2.74 -11.19 -11.00
C SER A 55 -2.38 -11.93 -9.72
N ASN A 56 -3.19 -12.94 -9.39
CA ASN A 56 -2.97 -13.78 -8.21
C ASN A 56 -2.83 -15.24 -8.63
N THR A 57 -1.88 -15.94 -8.04
CA THR A 57 -1.70 -17.40 -8.21
C THR A 57 -1.61 -18.08 -6.85
N VAL A 58 -2.10 -19.29 -6.75
CA VAL A 58 -1.95 -20.17 -5.59
C VAL A 58 -1.48 -21.52 -6.07
N GLY A 59 -0.32 -21.97 -5.59
CA GLY A 59 0.31 -23.22 -6.02
C GLY A 59 0.56 -23.28 -7.53
N GLY A 60 0.89 -22.13 -8.15
CA GLY A 60 1.12 -21.99 -9.59
C GLY A 60 -0.17 -21.93 -10.44
N LYS A 61 -1.36 -22.05 -9.84
CA LYS A 61 -2.64 -21.92 -10.56
C LYS A 61 -3.13 -20.49 -10.44
N LYS A 62 -3.41 -19.85 -11.59
CA LYS A 62 -3.98 -18.50 -11.65
C LYS A 62 -5.39 -18.51 -11.06
N LEU A 63 -5.65 -17.61 -10.14
CA LEU A 63 -7.00 -17.39 -9.61
C LEU A 63 -7.80 -16.49 -10.56
N ALA A 64 -9.12 -16.66 -10.54
CA ALA A 64 -10.00 -15.71 -11.20
C ALA A 64 -9.81 -14.31 -10.62
N PRO A 65 -9.97 -13.23 -11.41
CA PRO A 65 -9.92 -11.87 -10.91
C PRO A 65 -10.88 -11.71 -9.73
N THR A 66 -10.36 -11.25 -8.60
CA THR A 66 -11.19 -10.91 -7.44
C THR A 66 -11.84 -9.53 -7.64
N GLN A 67 -12.71 -9.11 -6.72
CA GLN A 67 -13.45 -7.82 -6.74
C GLN A 67 -12.59 -6.56 -6.98
N GLN A 68 -11.27 -6.64 -6.98
CA GLN A 68 -10.37 -5.54 -7.37
C GLN A 68 -10.53 -5.11 -8.85
N ALA A 69 -11.09 -5.95 -9.72
CA ALA A 69 -11.51 -5.55 -11.07
C ALA A 69 -12.60 -4.43 -11.04
N ALA A 70 -13.31 -4.29 -9.91
CA ALA A 70 -14.32 -3.24 -9.73
C ALA A 70 -13.73 -1.81 -9.66
N LEU A 71 -12.42 -1.66 -9.52
CA LEU A 71 -11.74 -0.35 -9.52
C LEU A 71 -11.32 0.11 -10.92
N GLU A 72 -11.41 -0.74 -11.92
CA GLU A 72 -11.14 -0.36 -13.31
C GLU A 72 -12.19 0.68 -13.74
N ASP A 73 -11.72 1.80 -14.27
CA ASP A 73 -12.56 2.97 -14.61
C ASP A 73 -13.28 3.63 -13.42
N ALA A 74 -12.95 3.30 -12.18
CA ALA A 74 -13.53 3.95 -11.03
C ALA A 74 -13.17 5.45 -11.01
N VAL A 75 -14.19 6.27 -10.71
CA VAL A 75 -14.06 7.71 -10.58
C VAL A 75 -14.41 8.10 -9.13
N PHE A 76 -13.49 8.82 -8.50
CA PHE A 76 -13.67 9.35 -7.15
C PHE A 76 -13.81 10.86 -7.24
N THR A 77 -14.74 11.43 -6.50
CA THR A 77 -14.83 12.87 -6.35
C THR A 77 -14.69 13.23 -4.89
N GLY A 78 -14.09 14.37 -4.62
CA GLY A 78 -13.86 14.79 -3.25
C GLY A 78 -13.44 16.24 -3.13
N LEU A 79 -13.03 16.61 -1.92
CA LEU A 79 -12.52 17.91 -1.56
C LEU A 79 -11.18 17.77 -0.85
N ILE A 80 -10.26 18.68 -1.16
CA ILE A 80 -9.02 18.86 -0.41
C ILE A 80 -9.20 20.11 0.45
N ASP A 81 -9.15 19.94 1.76
CA ASP A 81 -9.15 21.07 2.70
C ASP A 81 -7.79 21.79 2.61
N GLN A 82 -7.78 23.05 2.19
CA GLN A 82 -6.53 23.82 2.04
C GLN A 82 -5.77 24.04 3.34
N LYS A 83 -6.41 24.02 4.49
CA LYS A 83 -5.77 24.26 5.78
C LYS A 83 -5.10 23.00 6.30
N THR A 84 -5.84 21.89 6.30
CA THR A 84 -5.36 20.61 6.83
C THR A 84 -4.65 19.74 5.79
N LYS A 85 -4.86 20.07 4.48
CA LYS A 85 -4.39 19.30 3.32
C LYS A 85 -4.93 17.86 3.30
N ARG A 86 -6.00 17.60 4.01
CA ARG A 86 -6.70 16.32 3.99
C ARG A 86 -7.60 16.21 2.77
N MET A 87 -7.56 15.06 2.16
CA MET A 87 -8.46 14.68 1.07
C MET A 87 -9.65 13.94 1.65
N ASN A 88 -10.85 14.41 1.36
CA ASN A 88 -12.11 13.78 1.77
C ASN A 88 -12.83 13.24 0.54
N ILE A 89 -13.03 11.94 0.45
CA ILE A 89 -13.79 11.32 -0.65
C ILE A 89 -15.28 11.51 -0.41
N LEU A 90 -15.95 12.19 -1.31
CA LEU A 90 -17.40 12.43 -1.26
C LEU A 90 -18.19 11.35 -1.98
N SER A 91 -17.71 10.88 -3.13
CA SER A 91 -18.36 9.80 -3.87
C SER A 91 -17.36 8.90 -4.57
N VAL A 92 -17.78 7.66 -4.77
CA VAL A 92 -17.08 6.65 -5.56
C VAL A 92 -18.08 6.16 -6.62
N LYS A 93 -17.72 6.23 -7.88
CA LYS A 93 -18.53 5.71 -8.99
C LYS A 93 -17.71 4.70 -9.76
N GLY A 94 -18.29 3.56 -10.09
CA GLY A 94 -17.68 2.51 -10.88
C GLY A 94 -18.74 1.54 -11.38
N LYS A 95 -18.35 0.66 -12.29
CA LYS A 95 -19.24 -0.35 -12.82
C LYS A 95 -19.49 -1.42 -11.75
N ASP A 96 -20.76 -1.75 -11.54
CA ASP A 96 -21.21 -2.82 -10.62
C ASP A 96 -20.78 -2.66 -9.15
N LEU A 97 -20.54 -1.42 -8.67
CA LEU A 97 -20.24 -1.15 -7.27
C LEU A 97 -21.49 -1.28 -6.39
N THR A 98 -21.41 -2.16 -5.40
CA THR A 98 -22.43 -2.21 -4.33
C THR A 98 -22.16 -1.11 -3.30
N PRO A 99 -23.17 -0.62 -2.55
CA PRO A 99 -22.99 0.38 -1.50
C PRO A 99 -21.94 -0.02 -0.44
N GLN A 100 -21.85 -1.32 -0.14
CA GLN A 100 -20.86 -1.85 0.80
C GLN A 100 -19.43 -1.75 0.21
N ALA A 101 -19.25 -2.13 -1.06
CA ALA A 101 -17.97 -2.00 -1.76
C ALA A 101 -17.56 -0.52 -1.87
N GLU A 102 -18.49 0.39 -2.21
CA GLU A 102 -18.24 1.84 -2.22
C GLU A 102 -17.72 2.32 -0.86
N SER A 103 -18.37 1.95 0.25
CA SER A 103 -17.96 2.35 1.59
C SER A 103 -16.56 1.84 1.95
N MET A 104 -16.25 0.58 1.62
CA MET A 104 -14.92 0.00 1.86
C MET A 104 -13.83 0.69 1.04
N ILE A 105 -14.10 0.94 -0.24
CA ILE A 105 -13.18 1.65 -1.14
C ILE A 105 -12.94 3.06 -0.66
N ARG A 106 -14.00 3.79 -0.30
CA ARG A 106 -13.92 5.15 0.25
C ARG A 106 -12.98 5.18 1.45
N LYS A 107 -13.20 4.30 2.43
CA LYS A 107 -12.35 4.23 3.62
C LYS A 107 -10.90 3.92 3.29
N ALA A 108 -10.64 2.93 2.42
CA ALA A 108 -9.29 2.56 2.03
C ALA A 108 -8.56 3.71 1.32
N LEU A 109 -9.27 4.49 0.49
CA LEU A 109 -8.72 5.65 -0.20
C LEU A 109 -8.48 6.82 0.75
N ASP A 110 -9.42 7.13 1.65
CA ASP A 110 -9.23 8.16 2.67
C ASP A 110 -7.98 7.85 3.51
N ASP A 111 -7.81 6.60 3.92
CA ASP A 111 -6.62 6.17 4.65
C ASP A 111 -5.35 6.32 3.79
N ALA A 112 -5.37 5.90 2.53
CA ALA A 112 -4.21 5.95 1.64
C ALA A 112 -3.80 7.38 1.26
N LEU A 113 -4.77 8.23 0.90
CA LEU A 113 -4.51 9.61 0.47
C LEU A 113 -4.06 10.53 1.61
N ASN A 114 -4.44 10.20 2.85
CA ASN A 114 -4.09 10.98 4.04
C ASN A 114 -2.85 10.46 4.78
N GLN A 115 -2.15 9.47 4.20
CA GLN A 115 -0.97 8.87 4.84
C GLN A 115 0.25 9.77 4.86
N LEU A 116 0.45 10.62 3.83
CA LEU A 116 1.63 11.47 3.76
C LEU A 116 1.55 12.61 4.79
N GLN A 117 2.38 12.53 5.81
CA GLN A 117 2.48 13.55 6.86
C GLN A 117 3.90 14.10 6.89
N PHE A 118 4.05 15.39 6.58
CA PHE A 118 5.33 16.06 6.71
C PHE A 118 5.65 16.35 8.17
N PRO A 119 6.94 16.32 8.58
CA PRO A 119 7.34 16.72 9.90
C PRO A 119 7.02 18.22 10.13
N SER A 120 6.78 18.60 11.39
CA SER A 120 6.55 20.01 11.75
C SER A 120 7.81 20.90 11.60
N SER A 121 8.98 20.30 11.63
CA SER A 121 10.26 20.98 11.38
C SER A 121 10.58 21.06 9.89
N PRO A 122 11.24 22.15 9.44
CA PRO A 122 11.65 22.27 8.05
C PRO A 122 12.57 21.13 7.59
N VAL A 123 12.26 20.55 6.43
CA VAL A 123 13.09 19.50 5.81
C VAL A 123 14.16 20.15 4.95
N LYS A 124 15.42 19.79 5.13
CA LYS A 124 16.55 20.26 4.32
C LYS A 124 16.95 19.23 3.27
N ILE A 125 17.60 19.66 2.19
CA ILE A 125 18.15 18.76 1.17
C ILE A 125 19.11 17.76 1.85
N GLY A 126 18.96 16.48 1.52
CA GLY A 126 19.66 15.34 2.11
C GLY A 126 19.03 14.78 3.38
N HIS A 127 18.07 15.48 4.00
CA HIS A 127 17.38 14.96 5.18
C HIS A 127 16.30 13.94 4.80
N THR A 128 16.19 12.94 5.66
CA THR A 128 15.17 11.88 5.55
C THR A 128 14.20 11.98 6.73
N PHE A 129 12.91 11.87 6.46
CA PHE A 129 11.91 11.59 7.47
C PHE A 129 11.20 10.27 7.15
N ALA A 130 10.65 9.63 8.16
CA ALA A 130 10.00 8.34 8.01
C ALA A 130 8.57 8.34 8.56
N GLN A 131 7.73 7.53 7.96
CA GLN A 131 6.37 7.25 8.41
C GLN A 131 6.19 5.76 8.57
N ARG A 132 5.44 5.35 9.57
CA ARG A 132 5.17 3.96 9.87
C ARG A 132 3.70 3.67 9.63
N LEU A 133 3.41 2.89 8.60
CA LEU A 133 2.06 2.58 8.15
C LEU A 133 1.71 1.14 8.57
N LYS A 134 0.56 0.97 9.23
CA LYS A 134 0.10 -0.37 9.58
C LYS A 134 -0.49 -1.06 8.34
N LEU A 135 -0.02 -2.29 8.09
CA LEU A 135 -0.50 -3.17 7.03
C LEU A 135 -1.07 -4.46 7.65
N GLN A 136 -2.09 -5.01 7.00
CA GLN A 136 -2.60 -6.35 7.31
C GLN A 136 -2.52 -7.19 6.04
N VAL A 137 -1.76 -8.28 6.11
CA VAL A 137 -1.63 -9.23 5.00
C VAL A 137 -2.59 -10.39 5.23
N PRO A 138 -3.64 -10.53 4.42
CA PRO A 138 -4.55 -11.66 4.52
C PRO A 138 -3.82 -12.94 4.09
N VAL A 139 -3.92 -13.98 4.92
CA VAL A 139 -3.35 -15.29 4.64
C VAL A 139 -4.47 -16.32 4.66
N PRO A 140 -4.76 -17.00 3.54
CA PRO A 140 -5.83 -17.99 3.46
C PRO A 140 -5.70 -19.06 4.53
N GLY A 141 -6.77 -19.28 5.29
CA GLY A 141 -6.83 -20.29 6.36
C GLY A 141 -6.14 -19.92 7.66
N LEU A 142 -5.54 -18.71 7.74
CA LEU A 142 -4.89 -18.19 8.96
C LEU A 142 -5.43 -16.80 9.32
N GLN A 143 -5.08 -16.32 10.51
CA GLN A 143 -5.33 -14.94 10.88
C GLN A 143 -4.46 -14.00 10.03
N PRO A 144 -4.95 -12.80 9.67
CA PRO A 144 -4.14 -11.82 8.97
C PRO A 144 -2.86 -11.49 9.74
N VAL A 145 -1.76 -11.33 9.01
CA VAL A 145 -0.48 -10.94 9.60
C VAL A 145 -0.39 -9.42 9.66
N ASP A 146 -0.27 -8.88 10.87
CA ASP A 146 -0.03 -7.47 11.11
C ASP A 146 1.43 -7.12 10.87
N MET A 147 1.66 -6.10 10.05
CA MET A 147 2.97 -5.61 9.65
C MET A 147 3.01 -4.08 9.69
N PHE A 148 4.20 -3.53 9.54
CA PHE A 148 4.41 -2.12 9.25
C PHE A 148 5.23 -1.95 7.97
N ALA A 149 4.81 -0.99 7.14
CA ALA A 149 5.68 -0.40 6.14
C ALA A 149 6.31 0.86 6.74
N VAL A 150 7.62 0.92 6.78
CA VAL A 150 8.39 2.10 7.19
C VAL A 150 8.82 2.82 5.93
N VAL A 151 8.06 3.84 5.54
CA VAL A 151 8.30 4.63 4.33
C VAL A 151 9.19 5.81 4.67
N LYS A 152 10.36 5.87 4.03
CA LYS A 152 11.38 6.91 4.21
C LYS A 152 11.36 7.84 3.00
N TYR A 153 11.26 9.13 3.25
CA TYR A 153 11.28 10.20 2.24
C TYR A 153 12.55 11.01 2.40
N THR A 154 13.42 11.02 1.40
CA THR A 154 14.65 11.81 1.39
C THR A 154 14.51 12.97 0.43
N LEU A 155 14.60 14.21 0.91
CA LEU A 155 14.56 15.40 0.05
C LEU A 155 15.87 15.49 -0.76
N ARG A 156 15.78 15.35 -2.07
CA ARG A 156 16.93 15.33 -3.00
C ARG A 156 17.29 16.71 -3.50
N LYS A 157 16.30 17.45 -3.94
CA LYS A 157 16.46 18.80 -4.48
C LYS A 157 15.19 19.61 -4.38
N ILE A 158 15.33 20.93 -4.52
CA ILE A 158 14.22 21.88 -4.62
C ILE A 158 14.44 22.69 -5.89
N GLU A 159 13.45 22.72 -6.75
CA GLU A 159 13.31 23.59 -7.91
C GLU A 159 11.98 24.31 -7.78
N VAL A 160 12.00 25.47 -7.12
CA VAL A 160 10.77 26.20 -6.74
C VAL A 160 9.80 26.30 -7.91
N PRO A 161 8.50 25.91 -7.75
CA PRO A 161 7.84 25.51 -6.50
C PRO A 161 7.91 24.01 -6.17
N VAL A 162 8.75 23.21 -6.83
CA VAL A 162 8.74 21.75 -6.74
C VAL A 162 9.87 21.21 -5.86
N ALA A 163 9.51 20.37 -4.89
CA ALA A 163 10.44 19.54 -4.12
C ALA A 163 10.44 18.09 -4.66
N PHE A 164 11.63 17.49 -4.71
CA PHE A 164 11.84 16.13 -5.23
C PHE A 164 12.33 15.21 -4.12
N PHE A 165 11.61 14.11 -3.92
CA PHE A 165 11.92 13.12 -2.90
C PHE A 165 12.23 11.76 -3.52
N ASP A 166 13.24 11.09 -2.96
CA ASP A 166 13.39 9.65 -3.09
C ASP A 166 12.56 8.97 -2.01
N ILE A 167 11.98 7.84 -2.33
CA ILE A 167 11.17 7.03 -1.44
C ILE A 167 11.84 5.68 -1.27
N MET A 168 11.93 5.20 -0.03
CA MET A 168 12.31 3.83 0.30
C MET A 168 11.32 3.27 1.30
N THR A 169 10.92 2.02 1.10
CA THR A 169 10.01 1.29 2.00
C THR A 169 10.74 0.08 2.57
N ASP A 170 10.75 -0.05 3.88
CA ASP A 170 11.16 -1.25 4.59
C ASP A 170 9.92 -1.91 5.22
N LEU A 171 9.94 -3.24 5.35
CA LEU A 171 8.85 -4.00 5.95
C LEU A 171 9.26 -4.55 7.30
N GLU A 172 8.38 -4.41 8.30
CA GLU A 172 8.60 -4.89 9.66
C GLU A 172 7.37 -5.67 10.15
N LEU A 173 7.59 -6.76 10.89
CA LEU A 173 6.48 -7.44 11.59
C LEU A 173 6.01 -6.60 12.79
N ALA A 174 4.68 -6.51 12.96
CA ALA A 174 4.09 -5.78 14.07
C ALA A 174 4.25 -6.51 15.40
N THR A 175 4.17 -7.85 15.37
CA THR A 175 4.28 -8.71 16.56
C THR A 175 5.07 -9.97 16.23
N LYS A 176 5.83 -10.48 17.21
CA LYS A 176 6.39 -11.83 17.16
C LYS A 176 5.34 -12.80 17.72
N ASN A 177 4.90 -13.74 16.91
CA ASN A 177 4.04 -14.83 17.39
C ASN A 177 4.93 -15.95 17.95
N SER A 178 4.63 -16.43 19.16
CA SER A 178 5.40 -17.49 19.80
C SER A 178 5.07 -18.88 19.25
N GLU A 179 3.91 -19.06 18.61
CA GLU A 179 3.45 -20.36 18.11
C GLU A 179 3.80 -20.60 16.64
N MET A 180 4.09 -19.54 15.89
CA MET A 180 4.45 -19.60 14.49
C MET A 180 5.72 -18.80 14.23
N HIS A 181 6.61 -19.34 13.39
CA HIS A 181 7.72 -18.56 12.90
C HIS A 181 7.28 -17.78 11.67
N ILE A 182 7.28 -16.43 11.79
CA ILE A 182 6.90 -15.53 10.71
C ILE A 182 8.13 -14.71 10.33
N ALA A 183 8.47 -14.71 9.05
CA ALA A 183 9.55 -13.90 8.49
C ALA A 183 8.98 -13.03 7.35
N VAL A 184 9.39 -11.75 7.32
CA VAL A 184 9.10 -10.83 6.23
C VAL A 184 10.41 -10.32 5.64
N GLU A 185 10.48 -10.30 4.32
CA GLU A 185 11.60 -9.79 3.54
C GLU A 185 11.06 -8.92 2.41
N GLY A 186 11.86 -7.94 1.97
CA GLY A 186 11.51 -7.08 0.87
C GLY A 186 11.40 -5.62 1.30
N GLY A 187 10.84 -4.84 0.42
CA GLY A 187 10.72 -3.40 0.57
C GLY A 187 10.37 -2.76 -0.76
N GLY A 188 10.64 -1.48 -0.89
CA GLY A 188 10.33 -0.76 -2.11
C GLY A 188 11.19 0.47 -2.30
N SER A 189 11.10 1.01 -3.49
CA SER A 189 11.71 2.29 -3.83
C SER A 189 10.79 3.08 -4.76
N GLY A 190 11.01 4.38 -4.80
CA GLY A 190 10.21 5.24 -5.64
C GLY A 190 10.68 6.68 -5.62
N SER A 191 9.86 7.55 -6.17
CA SER A 191 10.08 8.98 -6.18
C SER A 191 8.78 9.75 -6.06
N MET A 192 8.87 10.97 -5.55
CA MET A 192 7.75 11.90 -5.47
C MET A 192 8.21 13.29 -5.90
N ARG A 193 7.39 13.94 -6.73
CA ARG A 193 7.43 15.38 -6.96
C ARG A 193 6.34 16.02 -6.13
N PHE A 194 6.67 17.04 -5.38
CA PHE A 194 5.76 17.68 -4.44
C PHE A 194 5.69 19.18 -4.72
N ASP A 195 4.49 19.68 -4.98
CA ASP A 195 4.22 21.09 -5.13
C ASP A 195 4.19 21.75 -3.74
N MET A 196 5.14 22.64 -3.48
CA MET A 196 5.27 23.31 -2.19
C MET A 196 4.26 24.44 -2.00
N GLU A 197 3.74 25.04 -3.08
CA GLU A 197 2.73 26.10 -3.03
C GLU A 197 1.36 25.50 -2.70
N ASN A 198 0.94 24.51 -3.48
CA ASN A 198 -0.31 23.82 -3.26
C ASN A 198 -0.26 22.75 -2.17
N ARG A 199 0.97 22.35 -1.75
CA ARG A 199 1.25 21.30 -0.76
C ARG A 199 0.64 19.95 -1.13
N LEU A 200 0.79 19.55 -2.37
CA LEU A 200 0.24 18.32 -2.94
C LEU A 200 1.30 17.54 -3.70
N PRO A 201 1.27 16.20 -3.68
CA PRO A 201 2.11 15.42 -4.56
C PRO A 201 1.66 15.63 -6.01
N MET A 202 2.59 15.97 -6.91
CA MET A 202 2.34 16.11 -8.36
C MET A 202 2.50 14.78 -9.09
N ASP A 203 3.43 13.99 -8.65
CA ASP A 203 3.75 12.68 -9.21
C ASP A 203 4.31 11.80 -8.09
N TYR A 204 3.80 10.58 -8.00
CA TYR A 204 4.19 9.61 -7.00
C TYR A 204 4.32 8.26 -7.68
N VAL A 205 5.51 7.70 -7.66
CA VAL A 205 5.80 6.40 -8.28
C VAL A 205 6.49 5.52 -7.27
N THR A 206 5.96 4.32 -7.04
CA THR A 206 6.61 3.32 -6.20
C THR A 206 6.57 1.94 -6.84
N SER A 207 7.61 1.17 -6.57
CA SER A 207 7.69 -0.24 -6.88
C SER A 207 8.10 -0.98 -5.60
N GLU A 208 7.29 -1.93 -5.18
CA GLU A 208 7.44 -2.65 -3.93
C GLU A 208 7.41 -4.15 -4.17
N ASN A 209 8.22 -4.88 -3.42
CA ASN A 209 8.20 -6.33 -3.38
C ASN A 209 8.17 -6.81 -1.93
N MET A 210 7.50 -7.92 -1.70
CA MET A 210 7.38 -8.54 -0.39
C MET A 210 7.44 -10.06 -0.51
N ARG A 211 8.15 -10.68 0.41
CA ARG A 211 8.05 -12.10 0.69
C ARG A 211 7.71 -12.30 2.16
N LEU A 212 6.56 -12.87 2.44
CA LEU A 212 6.13 -13.28 3.77
C LEU A 212 6.18 -14.80 3.84
N THR A 213 6.91 -15.34 4.82
CA THR A 213 6.98 -16.78 5.09
C THR A 213 6.40 -17.04 6.47
N ILE A 214 5.49 -18.01 6.56
CA ILE A 214 4.86 -18.44 7.80
C ILE A 214 5.11 -19.94 7.93
N ASP A 215 5.86 -20.31 8.96
CA ASP A 215 6.11 -21.70 9.33
C ASP A 215 5.24 -22.06 10.53
N ALA A 216 4.23 -22.87 10.31
CA ALA A 216 3.40 -23.49 11.34
C ALA A 216 3.67 -25.01 11.37
N PRO A 217 3.26 -25.73 12.44
CA PRO A 217 3.60 -27.16 12.62
C PRO A 217 3.26 -28.07 11.44
N GLU A 218 2.15 -27.78 10.72
CA GLU A 218 1.62 -28.63 9.66
C GLU A 218 1.62 -27.96 8.28
N VAL A 219 1.93 -26.65 8.21
CA VAL A 219 1.85 -25.90 6.97
C VAL A 219 2.94 -24.83 6.89
N ARG A 220 3.55 -24.71 5.72
CA ARG A 220 4.38 -23.57 5.35
C ARG A 220 3.65 -22.76 4.30
N VAL A 221 3.43 -21.49 4.57
CA VAL A 221 2.85 -20.54 3.61
C VAL A 221 3.91 -19.54 3.19
N THR A 222 4.08 -19.37 1.88
CA THR A 222 4.91 -18.29 1.32
C THR A 222 4.02 -17.39 0.47
N VAL A 223 3.96 -16.10 0.83
CA VAL A 223 3.27 -15.07 0.06
C VAL A 223 4.34 -14.19 -0.59
N LYS A 224 4.30 -14.05 -1.90
CA LYS A 224 5.09 -13.08 -2.65
C LYS A 224 4.16 -12.04 -3.23
N SER A 225 4.49 -10.78 -3.07
CA SER A 225 3.72 -9.67 -3.63
C SER A 225 4.64 -8.70 -4.36
N ASN A 226 4.22 -8.25 -5.54
CA ASN A 226 4.83 -7.15 -6.26
C ASN A 226 3.76 -6.10 -6.52
N SER A 227 4.05 -4.84 -6.19
CA SER A 227 3.13 -3.73 -6.39
C SER A 227 3.85 -2.59 -7.11
N ASN A 228 3.23 -2.08 -8.15
CA ASN A 228 3.66 -0.86 -8.83
C ASN A 228 2.52 0.16 -8.77
N THR A 229 2.80 1.31 -8.21
CA THR A 229 1.82 2.39 -8.08
C THR A 229 2.34 3.64 -8.76
N ARG A 230 1.50 4.25 -9.58
CA ARG A 230 1.73 5.58 -10.15
C ARG A 230 0.51 6.47 -9.92
N MET A 231 0.75 7.63 -9.35
CA MET A 231 -0.25 8.66 -9.14
C MET A 231 0.24 9.95 -9.79
N GLU A 232 -0.58 10.53 -10.65
CA GLU A 232 -0.30 11.78 -11.34
C GLU A 232 -1.32 12.82 -10.92
N TYR A 233 -0.83 14.00 -10.60
CA TYR A 233 -1.64 15.15 -10.20
C TYR A 233 -1.62 16.20 -11.31
N THR A 234 -2.80 16.68 -11.70
CA THR A 234 -2.95 17.72 -12.71
C THR A 234 -3.88 18.82 -12.16
N ALA A 235 -3.38 20.04 -12.01
CA ALA A 235 -4.23 21.21 -11.75
C ALA A 235 -4.85 21.67 -13.07
N ARG A 236 -6.12 22.08 -13.02
CA ARG A 236 -6.82 22.79 -14.12
C ARG A 236 -6.71 24.28 -13.94
#